data_fafc71ea2a291383a348c2fdeafcb376
#
_entry.id   fafc71ea2a291383a348c2fdeafcb376
#
_cell.length_a   1.000
_cell.length_b   1.000
_cell.length_c   1.000
_cell.angle_alpha   90.00
_cell.angle_beta   90.00
_cell.angle_gamma   90.00
#
_symmetry.space_group_name_H-M   'P 1'
#
loop_
_entity.id
_entity.type
_entity.pdbx_description
1 polymer ?
#
loop_
_entity_poly.entity_id
_entity_poly.type
_entity_poly.pdbx_seq_one_letter_code
_entity_poly.pdbx_strand_id
1 'polypeptide(L)'
;MTGYPTTLVAALDALPGGEARGFRFIGSDREERYFPYEALRAEAHRRAAFLTSLGLKKGDTVGLVCPENHEFVLTFLGASVAGLVPVPIFPGATFKVTDHYVETLEHILAAAHSRVVICNEKNLEVVSSLKQREGTKDITVLAAEQFFVGQAPPFIAPVITPEDLCFLQFTSGSTSRPKGVMIRHRNLVANSTSFLGPGGLGRTPDDVGVSWLPLFHDMGLIGFVLGTLIVDLPVVLMPTPMFARMPRLWLELITKHRGTITYAPNFAYQLVTKRVTDKDLATLDLSSLRIAGCGAEPIRARTLLEFADRFSKCGFDPKALLPSYGMAESCLAITFHQRGTPMIVDRVDPAKMREGVAVPSTDPSALELVSCGVPFPGHELAVVDESGAPVGERVVGQVLSRGPSVNDGYFENPEATAESFKDGWLYSGDLGYRADGNLYICGRAKDLIIVNGANHYPQDIEWVVGDIEGVRRGNVVAFSVMRDGTEQLVIAAEGNSGDSARLKQQIAQLVQETFGLTPMHVAICPVGALPKTSSGKAQRRKSKTMWESSQLEEHP
;
A
#
# COMPACT_ATOMS: atom_id res chain seq x y z
N MET A 1 -16.08 17.27 17.92
CA MET A 1 -15.52 17.24 16.56
C MET A 1 -16.47 17.98 15.61
N THR A 2 -16.50 19.30 15.70
CA THR A 2 -17.37 20.16 14.89
C THR A 2 -16.48 20.87 13.88
N GLY A 3 -16.53 20.47 12.61
CA GLY A 3 -15.85 21.19 11.53
C GLY A 3 -15.47 20.40 10.27
N TYR A 4 -15.39 19.07 10.31
CA TYR A 4 -15.09 18.31 9.10
C TYR A 4 -16.35 17.84 8.40
N PRO A 5 -16.37 17.79 7.05
CA PRO A 5 -17.45 17.20 6.27
C PRO A 5 -17.68 15.73 6.66
N THR A 6 -18.92 15.27 6.58
CA THR A 6 -19.30 13.90 6.99
C THR A 6 -19.18 12.87 5.87
N THR A 7 -19.02 13.33 4.62
CA THR A 7 -18.86 12.48 3.43
C THR A 7 -17.79 13.05 2.51
N LEU A 8 -17.24 12.22 1.61
CA LEU A 8 -16.30 12.69 0.57
C LEU A 8 -16.92 13.73 -0.34
N VAL A 9 -18.20 13.56 -0.71
CA VAL A 9 -18.91 14.49 -1.59
C VAL A 9 -19.09 15.83 -0.91
N ALA A 10 -19.54 15.84 0.35
CA ALA A 10 -19.63 17.07 1.14
C ALA A 10 -18.26 17.75 1.32
N ALA A 11 -17.19 16.96 1.43
CA ALA A 11 -15.83 17.50 1.47
C ALA A 11 -15.45 18.20 0.16
N LEU A 12 -15.69 17.54 -0.98
CA LEU A 12 -15.43 18.09 -2.31
C LEU A 12 -16.20 19.41 -2.54
N ASP A 13 -17.47 19.44 -2.13
CA ASP A 13 -18.32 20.62 -2.29
C ASP A 13 -17.90 21.78 -1.37
N ALA A 14 -17.34 21.49 -0.20
CA ALA A 14 -16.87 22.47 0.76
C ALA A 14 -15.47 23.04 0.46
N LEU A 15 -14.72 22.46 -0.50
CA LEU A 15 -13.38 22.95 -0.84
C LEU A 15 -13.44 24.41 -1.33
N PRO A 16 -12.41 25.23 -1.01
CA PRO A 16 -12.38 26.63 -1.41
C PRO A 16 -12.41 26.79 -2.93
N GLY A 17 -13.10 27.83 -3.40
CA GLY A 17 -13.06 28.25 -4.79
C GLY A 17 -11.74 28.97 -5.14
N GLY A 18 -11.60 29.32 -6.43
CA GLY A 18 -10.45 30.04 -6.98
C GLY A 18 -9.30 29.09 -7.39
N GLU A 19 -8.22 29.70 -7.86
CA GLU A 19 -7.13 28.97 -8.54
C GLU A 19 -5.93 28.65 -7.64
N ALA A 20 -5.91 29.08 -6.38
CA ALA A 20 -4.73 28.98 -5.52
C ALA A 20 -4.46 27.54 -5.04
N ARG A 21 -5.50 26.74 -4.86
CA ARG A 21 -5.41 25.39 -4.29
C ARG A 21 -6.05 24.36 -5.19
N GLY A 22 -5.42 23.19 -5.29
CA GLY A 22 -5.89 22.13 -6.17
C GLY A 22 -4.91 21.01 -6.30
N PHE A 23 -5.13 20.14 -7.27
CA PHE A 23 -4.28 19.00 -7.60
C PHE A 23 -3.46 19.28 -8.86
N ARG A 24 -2.21 18.82 -8.82
CA ARG A 24 -1.29 18.81 -9.96
C ARG A 24 -1.03 17.39 -10.38
N PHE A 25 -1.25 17.08 -11.63
CA PHE A 25 -1.00 15.77 -12.21
C PHE A 25 0.16 15.87 -13.19
N ILE A 26 1.19 15.09 -12.96
CA ILE A 26 2.32 14.94 -13.87
C ILE A 26 1.94 13.88 -14.91
N GLY A 27 1.91 14.27 -16.17
CA GLY A 27 1.65 13.35 -17.29
C GLY A 27 2.84 12.43 -17.58
N SER A 28 2.62 11.39 -18.37
CA SER A 28 3.68 10.51 -18.88
C SER A 28 4.68 11.24 -19.80
N ASP A 29 4.26 12.36 -20.38
CA ASP A 29 5.03 13.36 -21.15
C ASP A 29 5.83 14.34 -20.28
N ARG A 30 5.68 14.25 -18.94
CA ARG A 30 6.18 15.17 -17.91
C ARG A 30 5.51 16.54 -17.89
N GLU A 31 4.48 16.75 -18.66
CA GLU A 31 3.66 17.95 -18.56
C GLU A 31 2.87 17.95 -17.25
N GLU A 32 2.71 19.15 -16.71
CA GLU A 32 1.98 19.36 -15.47
C GLU A 32 0.59 19.90 -15.80
N ARG A 33 -0.44 19.14 -15.39
CA ARG A 33 -1.85 19.53 -15.52
C ARG A 33 -2.36 19.96 -14.16
N TYR A 34 -2.71 21.22 -14.03
CA TYR A 34 -3.24 21.77 -12.80
C TYR A 34 -4.78 21.82 -12.84
N PHE A 35 -5.39 21.28 -11.80
CA PHE A 35 -6.81 21.34 -11.56
C PHE A 35 -7.06 22.06 -10.24
N PRO A 36 -7.49 23.35 -10.25
CA PRO A 36 -8.05 23.98 -9.05
C PRO A 36 -9.19 23.14 -8.47
N TYR A 37 -9.44 23.24 -7.18
CA TYR A 37 -10.54 22.48 -6.57
C TYR A 37 -11.89 22.74 -7.21
N GLU A 38 -12.13 23.98 -7.67
CA GLU A 38 -13.35 24.33 -8.41
C GLU A 38 -13.47 23.53 -9.72
N ALA A 39 -12.38 23.39 -10.45
CA ALA A 39 -12.35 22.58 -11.68
C ALA A 39 -12.52 21.09 -11.40
N LEU A 40 -11.91 20.57 -10.32
CA LEU A 40 -12.12 19.18 -9.87
C LEU A 40 -13.59 18.92 -9.56
N ARG A 41 -14.22 19.80 -8.79
CA ARG A 41 -15.65 19.72 -8.45
C ARG A 41 -16.55 19.78 -9.67
N ALA A 42 -16.33 20.77 -10.54
CA ALA A 42 -17.12 20.94 -11.77
C ALA A 42 -17.03 19.69 -12.67
N GLU A 43 -15.83 19.16 -12.85
CA GLU A 43 -15.61 17.97 -13.67
C GLU A 43 -16.20 16.70 -13.01
N ALA A 44 -16.14 16.57 -11.67
CA ALA A 44 -16.78 15.46 -10.97
C ALA A 44 -18.31 15.48 -11.18
N HIS A 45 -18.97 16.63 -11.05
CA HIS A 45 -20.41 16.75 -11.33
C HIS A 45 -20.75 16.48 -12.80
N ARG A 46 -19.90 16.94 -13.73
CA ARG A 46 -20.07 16.66 -15.17
C ARG A 46 -19.98 15.15 -15.44
N ARG A 47 -19.00 14.44 -14.88
CA ARG A 47 -18.86 12.99 -15.04
C ARG A 47 -19.97 12.20 -14.34
N ALA A 48 -20.46 12.68 -13.21
CA ALA A 48 -21.60 12.09 -12.54
C ALA A 48 -22.84 12.05 -13.45
N ALA A 49 -23.10 13.15 -14.18
CA ALA A 49 -24.19 13.22 -15.13
C ALA A 49 -24.06 12.18 -16.27
N PHE A 50 -22.87 12.00 -16.82
CA PHE A 50 -22.63 10.96 -17.83
C PHE A 50 -22.83 9.55 -17.27
N LEU A 51 -22.29 9.25 -16.08
CA LEU A 51 -22.43 7.93 -15.47
C LEU A 51 -23.89 7.58 -15.16
N THR A 52 -24.67 8.52 -14.66
CA THR A 52 -26.10 8.30 -14.40
C THR A 52 -26.92 8.14 -15.68
N SER A 53 -26.51 8.70 -16.80
CA SER A 53 -27.18 8.50 -18.09
C SER A 53 -27.11 7.06 -18.60
N LEU A 54 -26.19 6.23 -18.05
CA LEU A 54 -26.12 4.79 -18.32
C LEU A 54 -27.20 3.99 -17.57
N GLY A 55 -28.08 4.65 -16.82
CA GLY A 55 -29.10 3.99 -16.00
C GLY A 55 -28.58 3.44 -14.67
N LEU A 56 -27.35 3.80 -14.28
CA LEU A 56 -26.80 3.45 -12.98
C LEU A 56 -27.49 4.23 -11.87
N LYS A 57 -27.66 3.57 -10.72
CA LYS A 57 -28.34 4.11 -9.54
C LYS A 57 -27.39 4.17 -8.36
N LYS A 58 -27.71 5.00 -7.37
CA LYS A 58 -26.99 5.05 -6.08
C LYS A 58 -26.77 3.64 -5.53
N GLY A 59 -25.53 3.33 -5.19
CA GLY A 59 -25.09 2.02 -4.68
C GLY A 59 -24.60 1.05 -5.76
N ASP A 60 -24.85 1.30 -7.04
CA ASP A 60 -24.27 0.48 -8.12
C ASP A 60 -22.74 0.67 -8.18
N THR A 61 -22.02 -0.40 -8.46
CA THR A 61 -20.56 -0.39 -8.54
C THR A 61 -20.07 -0.07 -9.95
N VAL A 62 -18.91 0.60 -10.04
CA VAL A 62 -18.24 0.94 -11.30
C VAL A 62 -16.75 0.59 -11.21
N GLY A 63 -16.30 -0.31 -12.09
CA GLY A 63 -14.89 -0.67 -12.21
C GLY A 63 -14.07 0.47 -12.81
N LEU A 64 -12.91 0.79 -12.23
CA LEU A 64 -12.00 1.83 -12.71
C LEU A 64 -10.64 1.22 -13.06
N VAL A 65 -10.32 1.16 -14.36
CA VAL A 65 -9.07 0.62 -14.92
C VAL A 65 -8.34 1.74 -15.69
N CYS A 66 -8.04 2.83 -14.99
CA CYS A 66 -7.44 4.03 -15.58
C CYS A 66 -5.98 4.19 -15.12
N PRO A 67 -4.99 4.13 -16.02
CA PRO A 67 -3.58 4.31 -15.69
C PRO A 67 -3.18 5.78 -15.50
N GLU A 68 -3.87 6.73 -16.12
CA GLU A 68 -3.62 8.16 -16.00
C GLU A 68 -4.26 8.69 -14.72
N ASN A 69 -3.44 9.26 -13.83
CA ASN A 69 -3.88 9.72 -12.50
C ASN A 69 -5.05 10.72 -12.56
N HIS A 70 -5.04 11.67 -13.49
CA HIS A 70 -6.12 12.67 -13.59
C HIS A 70 -7.43 12.03 -14.02
N GLU A 71 -7.41 11.14 -15.03
CA GLU A 71 -8.60 10.42 -15.48
C GLU A 71 -9.19 9.53 -14.38
N PHE A 72 -8.31 8.83 -13.65
CA PHE A 72 -8.70 8.02 -12.50
C PHE A 72 -9.40 8.87 -11.42
N VAL A 73 -8.77 9.97 -10.98
CA VAL A 73 -9.30 10.83 -9.91
C VAL A 73 -10.63 11.47 -10.31
N LEU A 74 -10.70 12.03 -11.51
CA LEU A 74 -11.91 12.70 -12.01
C LEU A 74 -13.07 11.70 -12.16
N THR A 75 -12.80 10.49 -12.65
CA THR A 75 -13.84 9.44 -12.78
C THR A 75 -14.28 8.92 -11.42
N PHE A 76 -13.34 8.72 -10.50
CA PHE A 76 -13.64 8.30 -9.13
C PHE A 76 -14.55 9.31 -8.43
N LEU A 77 -14.20 10.60 -8.49
CA LEU A 77 -15.00 11.66 -7.90
C LEU A 77 -16.37 11.79 -8.58
N GLY A 78 -16.42 11.65 -9.90
CA GLY A 78 -17.69 11.63 -10.65
C GLY A 78 -18.61 10.48 -10.21
N ALA A 79 -18.06 9.28 -10.05
CA ALA A 79 -18.82 8.15 -9.54
C ALA A 79 -19.30 8.40 -8.09
N SER A 80 -18.45 8.98 -7.23
CA SER A 80 -18.83 9.33 -5.86
C SER A 80 -19.96 10.36 -5.81
N VAL A 81 -19.91 11.41 -6.64
CA VAL A 81 -20.97 12.43 -6.74
C VAL A 81 -22.28 11.84 -7.25
N ALA A 82 -22.21 10.85 -8.15
CA ALA A 82 -23.38 10.10 -8.62
C ALA A 82 -23.94 9.11 -7.56
N GLY A 83 -23.29 8.97 -6.41
CA GLY A 83 -23.64 7.97 -5.39
C GLY A 83 -23.31 6.54 -5.79
N LEU A 84 -22.50 6.36 -6.82
CA LEU A 84 -21.99 5.05 -7.23
C LEU A 84 -20.83 4.63 -6.34
N VAL A 85 -20.49 3.35 -6.37
CA VAL A 85 -19.42 2.75 -5.59
C VAL A 85 -18.24 2.43 -6.52
N PRO A 86 -17.21 3.29 -6.61
CA PRO A 86 -16.02 3.01 -7.39
C PRO A 86 -15.30 1.74 -6.94
N VAL A 87 -14.76 0.99 -7.90
CA VAL A 87 -13.91 -0.18 -7.67
C VAL A 87 -12.56 0.07 -8.34
N PRO A 88 -11.57 0.61 -7.61
CA PRO A 88 -10.22 0.83 -8.11
C PRO A 88 -9.54 -0.49 -8.48
N ILE A 89 -9.06 -0.60 -9.71
CA ILE A 89 -8.43 -1.83 -10.21
C ILE A 89 -7.08 -1.49 -10.85
N PHE A 90 -6.09 -2.32 -10.61
CA PHE A 90 -4.80 -2.20 -11.26
C PHE A 90 -4.94 -2.24 -12.80
N PRO A 91 -4.43 -1.23 -13.54
CA PRO A 91 -4.65 -1.14 -15.00
C PRO A 91 -3.77 -2.08 -15.84
N GLY A 92 -2.99 -2.96 -15.19
CA GLY A 92 -2.03 -3.82 -15.87
C GLY A 92 -0.73 -3.11 -16.24
N ALA A 93 0.29 -3.90 -16.59
CA ALA A 93 1.51 -3.35 -17.18
C ALA A 93 1.33 -3.27 -18.69
N THR A 94 1.63 -2.13 -19.28
CA THR A 94 1.43 -1.78 -20.71
C THR A 94 2.10 -2.77 -21.69
N PHE A 95 2.97 -3.68 -21.22
CA PHE A 95 3.83 -4.50 -22.07
C PHE A 95 3.57 -6.01 -22.01
N LYS A 96 2.74 -6.51 -21.09
CA LYS A 96 2.39 -7.94 -21.04
C LYS A 96 1.05 -8.15 -20.31
N VAL A 97 -0.01 -8.25 -21.09
CA VAL A 97 -1.28 -8.76 -20.59
C VAL A 97 -1.13 -10.26 -20.43
N THR A 98 -1.28 -10.75 -19.20
CA THR A 98 -1.25 -12.18 -18.91
C THR A 98 -2.66 -12.68 -18.67
N ASP A 99 -2.94 -13.94 -18.94
CA ASP A 99 -4.24 -14.57 -18.64
C ASP A 99 -4.61 -14.38 -17.16
N HIS A 100 -3.64 -14.48 -16.26
CA HIS A 100 -3.81 -14.24 -14.84
C HIS A 100 -4.29 -12.81 -14.51
N TYR A 101 -3.86 -11.78 -15.27
CA TYR A 101 -4.36 -10.43 -15.09
C TYR A 101 -5.85 -10.34 -15.47
N VAL A 102 -6.22 -10.94 -16.60
CA VAL A 102 -7.61 -10.97 -17.07
C VAL A 102 -8.51 -11.77 -16.10
N GLU A 103 -8.03 -12.90 -15.56
CA GLU A 103 -8.71 -13.66 -14.51
C GLU A 103 -8.91 -12.84 -13.22
N THR A 104 -7.91 -12.05 -12.85
CA THR A 104 -8.01 -11.18 -11.67
C THR A 104 -9.04 -10.06 -11.89
N LEU A 105 -9.05 -9.44 -13.09
CA LEU A 105 -10.07 -8.45 -13.46
C LEU A 105 -11.48 -9.05 -13.43
N GLU A 106 -11.68 -10.21 -14.06
CA GLU A 106 -12.96 -10.91 -14.05
C GLU A 106 -13.43 -11.17 -12.61
N HIS A 107 -12.55 -11.72 -11.76
CA HIS A 107 -12.87 -11.99 -10.38
C HIS A 107 -13.31 -10.74 -9.63
N ILE A 108 -12.54 -9.63 -9.73
CA ILE A 108 -12.86 -8.39 -9.02
C ILE A 108 -14.19 -7.82 -9.49
N LEU A 109 -14.42 -7.74 -10.79
CA LEU A 109 -15.64 -7.17 -11.36
C LEU A 109 -16.87 -8.02 -11.07
N ALA A 110 -16.76 -9.34 -11.14
CA ALA A 110 -17.82 -10.28 -10.79
C ALA A 110 -18.15 -10.20 -9.29
N ALA A 111 -17.12 -10.23 -8.42
CA ALA A 111 -17.29 -10.13 -6.96
C ALA A 111 -17.86 -8.78 -6.51
N ALA A 112 -17.60 -7.72 -7.27
CA ALA A 112 -18.14 -6.38 -7.03
C ALA A 112 -19.50 -6.16 -7.71
N HIS A 113 -20.02 -7.10 -8.51
CA HIS A 113 -21.23 -6.94 -9.35
C HIS A 113 -21.16 -5.72 -10.29
N SER A 114 -19.98 -5.37 -10.78
CA SER A 114 -19.80 -4.20 -11.62
C SER A 114 -20.36 -4.42 -13.02
N ARG A 115 -21.38 -3.64 -13.39
CA ARG A 115 -21.99 -3.68 -14.73
C ARG A 115 -21.30 -2.77 -15.73
N VAL A 116 -20.58 -1.77 -15.23
CA VAL A 116 -19.85 -0.79 -16.04
C VAL A 116 -18.40 -0.75 -15.61
N VAL A 117 -17.51 -0.69 -16.60
CA VAL A 117 -16.08 -0.48 -16.38
C VAL A 117 -15.62 0.70 -17.21
N ILE A 118 -15.00 1.67 -16.57
CA ILE A 118 -14.35 2.80 -17.22
C ILE A 118 -12.85 2.49 -17.30
N CYS A 119 -12.31 2.51 -18.49
CA CYS A 119 -10.88 2.34 -18.75
C CYS A 119 -10.37 3.49 -19.65
N ASN A 120 -9.10 3.46 -20.04
CA ASN A 120 -8.58 4.31 -21.10
C ASN A 120 -8.62 3.57 -22.45
N GLU A 121 -8.44 4.31 -23.55
CA GLU A 121 -8.43 3.71 -24.91
C GLU A 121 -7.40 2.59 -25.06
N LYS A 122 -6.22 2.71 -24.45
CA LYS A 122 -5.14 1.71 -24.54
C LYS A 122 -5.51 0.37 -23.90
N ASN A 123 -6.36 0.39 -22.89
CA ASN A 123 -6.81 -0.81 -22.18
C ASN A 123 -8.17 -1.33 -22.70
N LEU A 124 -8.81 -0.62 -23.63
CA LEU A 124 -10.16 -0.92 -24.10
C LEU A 124 -10.28 -2.35 -24.67
N GLU A 125 -9.34 -2.79 -25.47
CA GLU A 125 -9.33 -4.13 -26.06
C GLU A 125 -9.24 -5.22 -24.99
N VAL A 126 -8.27 -5.08 -24.09
CA VAL A 126 -8.04 -6.05 -23.00
C VAL A 126 -9.25 -6.12 -22.07
N VAL A 127 -9.78 -4.99 -21.65
CA VAL A 127 -10.96 -4.95 -20.75
C VAL A 127 -12.20 -5.47 -21.48
N SER A 128 -12.34 -5.21 -22.79
CA SER A 128 -13.46 -5.71 -23.59
C SER A 128 -13.43 -7.24 -23.80
N SER A 129 -12.26 -7.88 -23.70
CA SER A 129 -12.16 -9.34 -23.76
C SER A 129 -12.92 -10.04 -22.62
N LEU A 130 -13.17 -9.34 -21.52
CA LEU A 130 -13.98 -9.83 -20.40
C LEU A 130 -15.42 -10.19 -20.80
N LYS A 131 -15.96 -9.59 -21.86
CA LYS A 131 -17.30 -9.95 -22.39
C LYS A 131 -17.39 -11.40 -22.89
N GLN A 132 -16.25 -12.04 -23.11
CA GLN A 132 -16.18 -13.46 -23.53
C GLN A 132 -16.18 -14.42 -22.33
N ARG A 133 -16.16 -13.90 -21.09
CA ARG A 133 -16.10 -14.67 -19.86
C ARG A 133 -17.45 -14.67 -19.14
N GLU A 134 -17.84 -15.82 -18.61
CA GLU A 134 -19.18 -16.03 -18.03
C GLU A 134 -19.50 -15.06 -16.89
N GLY A 135 -18.53 -14.76 -16.01
CA GLY A 135 -18.71 -13.88 -14.85
C GLY A 135 -18.87 -12.39 -15.22
N THR A 136 -18.55 -12.00 -16.46
CA THR A 136 -18.52 -10.58 -16.89
C THR A 136 -19.08 -10.36 -18.29
N LYS A 137 -19.82 -11.31 -18.85
CA LYS A 137 -20.35 -11.25 -20.24
C LYS A 137 -21.23 -10.03 -20.52
N ASP A 138 -21.97 -9.56 -19.52
CA ASP A 138 -22.96 -8.48 -19.63
C ASP A 138 -22.38 -7.09 -19.25
N ILE A 139 -21.05 -6.97 -19.07
CA ILE A 139 -20.46 -5.69 -18.69
C ILE A 139 -20.44 -4.70 -19.87
N THR A 140 -20.66 -3.44 -19.55
CA THR A 140 -20.42 -2.32 -20.45
C THR A 140 -19.02 -1.78 -20.20
N VAL A 141 -18.17 -1.79 -21.24
CA VAL A 141 -16.80 -1.24 -21.17
C VAL A 141 -16.74 0.04 -21.96
N LEU A 142 -16.24 1.10 -21.35
CA LEU A 142 -16.20 2.45 -21.91
C LEU A 142 -14.80 3.05 -21.73
N ALA A 143 -14.28 3.68 -22.79
CA ALA A 143 -13.07 4.47 -22.71
C ALA A 143 -13.41 5.88 -22.19
N ALA A 144 -12.70 6.34 -21.16
CA ALA A 144 -12.96 7.63 -20.53
C ALA A 144 -12.84 8.80 -21.55
N GLU A 145 -11.83 8.72 -22.40
CA GLU A 145 -11.55 9.73 -23.44
C GLU A 145 -12.68 9.87 -24.48
N GLN A 146 -13.46 8.82 -24.68
CA GLN A 146 -14.58 8.80 -25.62
C GLN A 146 -15.91 9.03 -24.94
N PHE A 147 -16.08 8.54 -23.70
CA PHE A 147 -17.36 8.57 -22.99
C PHE A 147 -17.66 9.95 -22.37
N PHE A 148 -16.67 10.59 -21.76
CA PHE A 148 -16.88 11.90 -21.12
C PHE A 148 -16.70 13.07 -22.09
N VAL A 149 -17.32 13.02 -23.27
CA VAL A 149 -17.19 14.03 -24.32
C VAL A 149 -18.52 14.76 -24.54
N GLY A 150 -18.43 16.05 -24.89
CA GLY A 150 -19.60 16.87 -25.21
C GLY A 150 -20.32 17.44 -23.99
N GLN A 151 -21.56 17.86 -24.21
CA GLN A 151 -22.41 18.44 -23.18
C GLN A 151 -22.95 17.35 -22.25
N ALA A 152 -22.77 17.55 -20.95
CA ALA A 152 -23.31 16.64 -19.96
C ALA A 152 -24.85 16.64 -19.95
N PRO A 153 -25.50 15.46 -19.80
CA PRO A 153 -26.95 15.38 -19.65
C PRO A 153 -27.41 16.04 -18.33
N PRO A 154 -28.72 16.34 -18.19
CA PRO A 154 -29.27 16.81 -16.92
C PRO A 154 -28.98 15.79 -15.79
N PHE A 155 -28.58 16.29 -14.62
CA PHE A 155 -28.23 15.47 -13.46
C PHE A 155 -28.77 16.10 -12.16
N ILE A 156 -29.34 15.26 -11.32
CA ILE A 156 -29.70 15.62 -9.96
C ILE A 156 -28.90 14.72 -9.03
N ALA A 157 -28.02 15.32 -8.24
CA ALA A 157 -27.18 14.58 -7.31
C ALA A 157 -28.02 13.90 -6.22
N PRO A 158 -27.80 12.61 -5.95
CA PRO A 158 -28.46 11.92 -4.86
C PRO A 158 -27.94 12.41 -3.51
N VAL A 159 -28.72 12.25 -2.46
CA VAL A 159 -28.26 12.50 -1.09
C VAL A 159 -27.30 11.38 -0.68
N ILE A 160 -26.08 11.76 -0.33
CA ILE A 160 -25.04 10.85 0.17
C ILE A 160 -24.92 10.99 1.68
N THR A 161 -24.96 9.85 2.37
CA THR A 161 -24.88 9.77 3.83
C THR A 161 -23.56 9.15 4.30
N PRO A 162 -23.15 9.37 5.55
CA PRO A 162 -21.96 8.72 6.12
C PRO A 162 -21.97 7.18 6.05
N GLU A 163 -23.17 6.58 6.05
CA GLU A 163 -23.36 5.13 6.02
C GLU A 163 -23.32 4.53 4.61
N ASP A 164 -23.36 5.35 3.57
CA ASP A 164 -23.22 4.86 2.20
C ASP A 164 -21.80 4.32 1.96
N LEU A 165 -21.70 3.28 1.11
CA LEU A 165 -20.39 2.84 0.62
C LEU A 165 -19.76 3.95 -0.21
N CYS A 166 -18.53 4.32 0.16
CA CYS A 166 -17.72 5.28 -0.60
C CYS A 166 -17.03 4.58 -1.77
N PHE A 167 -16.45 3.41 -1.53
CA PHE A 167 -15.82 2.56 -2.56
C PHE A 167 -15.50 1.16 -2.01
N LEU A 168 -15.14 0.24 -2.91
CA LEU A 168 -14.62 -1.08 -2.57
C LEU A 168 -13.12 -1.14 -2.87
N GLN A 169 -12.31 -1.35 -1.82
CA GLN A 169 -10.87 -1.56 -1.97
C GLN A 169 -10.57 -3.05 -2.05
N PHE A 170 -10.25 -3.55 -3.24
CA PHE A 170 -9.81 -4.92 -3.38
C PHE A 170 -8.36 -5.08 -2.93
N THR A 171 -8.14 -5.97 -1.97
CA THR A 171 -6.80 -6.28 -1.44
C THR A 171 -6.31 -7.59 -2.01
N SER A 172 -5.04 -7.62 -2.38
CA SER A 172 -4.35 -8.84 -2.83
C SER A 172 -4.03 -9.80 -1.69
N GLY A 173 -4.94 -9.96 -0.71
CA GLY A 173 -4.73 -10.72 0.52
C GLY A 173 -3.78 -11.91 0.40
N SER A 174 -3.32 -12.44 1.52
CA SER A 174 -2.45 -13.63 1.58
C SER A 174 -3.13 -14.92 1.04
N THR A 175 -4.41 -14.87 0.73
CA THR A 175 -5.22 -15.91 0.09
C THR A 175 -5.34 -15.65 -1.41
N SER A 176 -5.56 -16.68 -2.21
CA SER A 176 -5.43 -16.71 -3.67
C SER A 176 -6.31 -15.72 -4.46
N ARG A 177 -7.36 -15.14 -3.88
CA ARG A 177 -8.28 -14.23 -4.58
C ARG A 177 -8.47 -12.92 -3.81
N PRO A 178 -8.44 -11.74 -4.49
CA PRO A 178 -8.71 -10.45 -3.88
C PRO A 178 -10.09 -10.38 -3.23
N LYS A 179 -10.18 -9.72 -2.05
CA LYS A 179 -11.42 -9.47 -1.32
C LYS A 179 -11.72 -7.97 -1.34
N GLY A 180 -12.97 -7.59 -1.56
CA GLY A 180 -13.41 -6.20 -1.58
C GLY A 180 -13.69 -5.67 -0.17
N VAL A 181 -12.80 -4.87 0.38
CA VAL A 181 -13.00 -4.18 1.67
C VAL A 181 -14.04 -3.09 1.50
N MET A 182 -15.07 -3.08 2.32
CA MET A 182 -16.16 -2.10 2.30
C MET A 182 -15.74 -0.82 3.01
N ILE A 183 -15.43 0.23 2.28
CA ILE A 183 -15.09 1.53 2.87
C ILE A 183 -16.30 2.46 2.76
N ARG A 184 -16.89 2.82 3.91
CA ARG A 184 -17.96 3.80 3.98
C ARG A 184 -17.42 5.22 4.09
N HIS A 185 -18.26 6.20 3.77
CA HIS A 185 -17.88 7.61 3.93
C HIS A 185 -17.48 7.93 5.37
N ARG A 186 -18.17 7.38 6.39
CA ARG A 186 -17.81 7.58 7.80
C ARG A 186 -16.42 7.05 8.15
N ASN A 187 -16.04 5.87 7.63
CA ASN A 187 -14.71 5.30 7.87
C ASN A 187 -13.61 6.15 7.23
N LEU A 188 -13.82 6.55 5.96
CA LEU A 188 -12.91 7.40 5.23
C LEU A 188 -12.67 8.75 5.95
N VAL A 189 -13.75 9.42 6.37
CA VAL A 189 -13.65 10.71 7.07
C VAL A 189 -12.96 10.52 8.43
N ALA A 190 -13.36 9.52 9.22
CA ALA A 190 -12.75 9.26 10.53
C ALA A 190 -11.25 8.97 10.42
N ASN A 191 -10.85 8.13 9.47
CA ASN A 191 -9.43 7.82 9.28
C ASN A 191 -8.64 9.04 8.79
N SER A 192 -9.14 9.72 7.74
CA SER A 192 -8.48 10.89 7.15
C SER A 192 -8.28 12.02 8.14
N THR A 193 -9.29 12.33 8.95
CA THR A 193 -9.19 13.36 9.98
C THR A 193 -8.29 12.94 11.15
N SER A 194 -8.16 11.64 11.41
CA SER A 194 -7.25 11.11 12.42
C SER A 194 -5.80 11.21 11.97
N PHE A 195 -5.45 10.66 10.79
CA PHE A 195 -4.05 10.64 10.38
C PHE A 195 -3.53 11.97 9.83
N LEU A 196 -4.36 12.83 9.22
CA LEU A 196 -3.97 14.18 8.77
C LEU A 196 -4.15 15.25 9.85
N GLY A 197 -4.97 14.98 10.85
CA GLY A 197 -5.27 15.88 11.95
C GLY A 197 -4.14 16.04 12.97
N PRO A 198 -4.41 16.78 14.08
CA PRO A 198 -3.42 17.08 15.12
C PRO A 198 -2.80 15.84 15.78
N GLY A 199 -3.58 14.76 15.92
CA GLY A 199 -3.12 13.48 16.50
C GLY A 199 -2.27 12.62 15.55
N GLY A 200 -2.19 12.99 14.26
CA GLY A 200 -1.41 12.34 13.24
C GLY A 200 -0.35 13.27 12.65
N LEU A 201 -0.41 13.56 11.35
CA LEU A 201 0.56 14.40 10.64
C LEU A 201 0.48 15.89 11.01
N GLY A 202 -0.61 16.31 11.66
CA GLY A 202 -0.84 17.71 12.05
C GLY A 202 -0.75 18.64 10.84
N ARG A 203 -1.59 18.39 9.86
CA ARG A 203 -1.67 19.19 8.63
C ARG A 203 -1.76 20.67 8.94
N THR A 204 -1.02 21.48 8.20
CA THR A 204 -1.05 22.94 8.23
C THR A 204 -1.56 23.52 6.90
N PRO A 205 -2.00 24.80 6.85
CA PRO A 205 -2.44 25.42 5.59
C PRO A 205 -1.39 25.45 4.48
N ASP A 206 -0.11 25.49 4.83
CA ASP A 206 1.03 25.59 3.90
C ASP A 206 1.52 24.23 3.40
N ASP A 207 0.90 23.13 3.84
CA ASP A 207 1.32 21.81 3.42
C ASP A 207 0.96 21.50 1.97
N VAL A 208 1.88 20.78 1.32
CA VAL A 208 1.74 20.24 -0.03
C VAL A 208 2.13 18.77 -0.01
N GLY A 209 1.21 17.91 -0.42
CA GLY A 209 1.48 16.49 -0.61
C GLY A 209 2.20 16.23 -1.94
N VAL A 210 3.20 15.33 -1.95
CA VAL A 210 3.83 14.85 -3.21
C VAL A 210 3.83 13.33 -3.20
N SER A 211 3.21 12.71 -4.22
CA SER A 211 3.04 11.26 -4.26
C SER A 211 3.22 10.68 -5.66
N TRP A 212 3.84 9.52 -5.70
CA TRP A 212 3.92 8.62 -6.85
C TRP A 212 3.18 7.30 -6.63
N LEU A 213 2.54 7.15 -5.47
CA LEU A 213 1.86 5.92 -5.09
C LEU A 213 0.71 5.58 -6.05
N PRO A 214 0.49 4.29 -6.33
CA PRO A 214 -0.58 3.87 -7.22
C PRO A 214 -1.95 4.18 -6.62
N LEU A 215 -2.85 4.74 -7.44
CA LEU A 215 -4.19 5.17 -6.99
C LEU A 215 -5.21 4.01 -6.86
N PHE A 216 -4.86 2.82 -7.31
CA PHE A 216 -5.64 1.60 -7.05
C PHE A 216 -5.27 0.93 -5.71
N HIS A 217 -4.34 1.52 -4.95
CA HIS A 217 -3.91 1.07 -3.62
C HIS A 217 -4.31 2.11 -2.56
N ASP A 218 -4.72 1.65 -1.38
CA ASP A 218 -5.21 2.46 -0.26
C ASP A 218 -4.27 3.62 0.11
N MET A 219 -2.96 3.39 0.21
CA MET A 219 -1.99 4.43 0.59
C MET A 219 -1.91 5.56 -0.44
N GLY A 220 -2.02 5.27 -1.74
CA GLY A 220 -2.08 6.28 -2.78
C GLY A 220 -3.44 6.98 -2.85
N LEU A 221 -4.51 6.20 -2.87
CA LEU A 221 -5.87 6.70 -3.04
C LEU A 221 -6.35 7.46 -1.79
N ILE A 222 -6.34 6.80 -0.62
CA ILE A 222 -6.84 7.44 0.60
C ILE A 222 -5.85 8.47 1.11
N GLY A 223 -4.55 8.13 1.13
CA GLY A 223 -3.52 9.00 1.70
C GLY A 223 -3.29 10.29 0.93
N PHE A 224 -3.39 10.27 -0.42
CA PHE A 224 -3.02 11.41 -1.27
C PHE A 224 -4.11 11.91 -2.23
N VAL A 225 -5.30 11.30 -2.24
CA VAL A 225 -6.44 11.82 -3.00
C VAL A 225 -7.61 12.09 -2.07
N LEU A 226 -8.21 11.05 -1.49
CA LEU A 226 -9.47 11.19 -0.77
C LEU A 226 -9.30 11.91 0.56
N GLY A 227 -8.31 11.51 1.35
CA GLY A 227 -8.03 12.13 2.64
C GLY A 227 -7.59 13.59 2.50
N THR A 228 -6.84 13.89 1.46
CA THR A 228 -6.36 15.26 1.19
C THR A 228 -7.50 16.22 0.81
N LEU A 229 -8.53 15.73 0.10
CA LEU A 229 -9.75 16.50 -0.19
C LEU A 229 -10.56 16.77 1.09
N ILE A 230 -10.63 15.82 2.03
CA ILE A 230 -11.36 15.97 3.29
C ILE A 230 -10.78 17.09 4.17
N VAL A 231 -9.46 17.28 4.12
CA VAL A 231 -8.79 18.28 4.96
C VAL A 231 -8.24 19.48 4.20
N ASP A 232 -8.59 19.66 2.94
CA ASP A 232 -8.07 20.73 2.08
C ASP A 232 -6.53 20.76 2.05
N LEU A 233 -5.92 19.74 1.44
CA LEU A 233 -4.47 19.62 1.26
C LEU A 233 -4.14 19.51 -0.24
N PRO A 234 -3.48 20.49 -0.86
CA PRO A 234 -3.02 20.41 -2.24
C PRO A 234 -2.02 19.28 -2.46
N VAL A 235 -2.07 18.63 -3.62
CA VAL A 235 -1.22 17.48 -3.92
C VAL A 235 -0.63 17.55 -5.34
N VAL A 236 0.61 17.08 -5.47
CA VAL A 236 1.28 16.78 -6.72
C VAL A 236 1.34 15.26 -6.89
N LEU A 237 0.72 14.75 -7.95
CA LEU A 237 0.62 13.32 -8.24
C LEU A 237 1.39 12.99 -9.51
N MET A 238 2.35 12.08 -9.41
CA MET A 238 3.06 11.53 -10.56
C MET A 238 2.73 10.04 -10.77
N PRO A 239 2.76 9.54 -12.02
CA PRO A 239 2.47 8.13 -12.29
C PRO A 239 3.51 7.18 -11.68
N THR A 240 3.06 6.08 -11.08
CA THR A 240 3.93 5.03 -10.52
C THR A 240 4.97 4.48 -11.50
N PRO A 241 4.63 4.21 -12.80
CA PRO A 241 5.63 3.76 -13.77
C PRO A 241 6.75 4.79 -14.02
N MET A 242 6.46 6.08 -13.84
CA MET A 242 7.46 7.13 -13.98
C MET A 242 8.44 7.12 -12.80
N PHE A 243 7.95 6.91 -11.57
CA PHE A 243 8.83 6.69 -10.41
C PHE A 243 9.75 5.48 -10.63
N ALA A 244 9.23 4.36 -11.11
CA ALA A 244 10.01 3.15 -11.34
C ALA A 244 11.17 3.37 -12.34
N ARG A 245 10.93 4.18 -13.38
CA ARG A 245 11.94 4.51 -14.40
C ARG A 245 12.90 5.60 -13.95
N MET A 246 12.40 6.63 -13.27
CA MET A 246 13.11 7.84 -12.89
C MET A 246 12.80 8.21 -11.43
N PRO A 247 13.30 7.45 -10.45
CA PRO A 247 12.97 7.68 -9.05
C PRO A 247 13.43 9.07 -8.55
N ARG A 248 14.44 9.67 -9.17
CA ARG A 248 14.90 11.04 -8.90
C ARG A 248 13.79 12.07 -9.05
N LEU A 249 12.87 11.89 -10.02
CA LEU A 249 11.80 12.84 -10.30
C LEU A 249 10.90 13.08 -9.07
N TRP A 250 10.71 12.09 -8.22
CA TRP A 250 9.99 12.25 -6.96
C TRP A 250 10.60 13.34 -6.08
N LEU A 251 11.93 13.33 -5.91
CA LEU A 251 12.65 14.34 -5.11
C LEU A 251 12.71 15.71 -5.82
N GLU A 252 12.79 15.72 -7.14
CA GLU A 252 12.72 16.94 -7.94
C GLU A 252 11.34 17.63 -7.80
N LEU A 253 10.25 16.86 -7.76
CA LEU A 253 8.90 17.40 -7.53
C LEU A 253 8.75 17.93 -6.11
N ILE A 254 9.31 17.26 -5.09
CA ILE A 254 9.38 17.79 -3.73
C ILE A 254 10.10 19.13 -3.72
N THR A 255 11.26 19.22 -4.34
CA THR A 255 12.04 20.46 -4.48
C THR A 255 11.26 21.56 -5.18
N LYS A 256 10.71 21.26 -6.38
CA LYS A 256 9.99 22.22 -7.22
C LYS A 256 8.76 22.81 -6.55
N HIS A 257 7.96 21.96 -5.90
CA HIS A 257 6.69 22.36 -5.30
C HIS A 257 6.79 22.62 -3.79
N ARG A 258 8.03 22.61 -3.24
CA ARG A 258 8.26 22.69 -1.80
C ARG A 258 7.37 21.73 -1.01
N GLY A 259 7.34 20.48 -1.48
CA GLY A 259 6.54 19.41 -0.89
C GLY A 259 6.88 19.20 0.59
N THR A 260 5.86 19.10 1.43
CA THR A 260 6.03 18.98 2.88
C THR A 260 5.70 17.59 3.42
N ILE A 261 4.86 16.85 2.68
CA ILE A 261 4.37 15.53 3.07
C ILE A 261 4.52 14.56 1.90
N THR A 262 5.19 13.44 2.16
CA THR A 262 5.27 12.32 1.23
C THR A 262 5.22 11.00 1.98
N TYR A 263 4.79 9.93 1.31
CA TYR A 263 4.80 8.56 1.83
C TYR A 263 5.33 7.60 0.77
N ALA A 264 6.06 6.59 1.22
CA ALA A 264 6.52 5.54 0.34
C ALA A 264 6.78 4.24 1.12
N PRO A 265 6.72 3.06 0.48
CA PRO A 265 7.23 1.84 1.07
C PRO A 265 8.77 1.88 1.18
N ASN A 266 9.31 1.04 2.05
CA ASN A 266 10.73 0.99 2.39
C ASN A 266 11.65 0.85 1.16
N PHE A 267 11.23 0.04 0.15
CA PHE A 267 12.01 -0.15 -1.07
C PHE A 267 12.25 1.15 -1.85
N ALA A 268 11.34 2.10 -1.78
CA ALA A 268 11.43 3.35 -2.53
C ALA A 268 12.55 4.26 -1.99
N TYR A 269 12.67 4.34 -0.68
CA TYR A 269 13.79 5.04 -0.02
C TYR A 269 15.12 4.42 -0.42
N GLN A 270 15.22 3.09 -0.41
CA GLN A 270 16.41 2.38 -0.88
C GLN A 270 16.72 2.68 -2.36
N LEU A 271 15.68 2.69 -3.21
CA LEU A 271 15.83 2.90 -4.65
C LEU A 271 16.38 4.30 -4.96
N VAL A 272 15.84 5.35 -4.36
CA VAL A 272 16.34 6.73 -4.58
C VAL A 272 17.73 6.92 -3.98
N THR A 273 18.01 6.37 -2.80
CA THR A 273 19.36 6.40 -2.19
C THR A 273 20.40 5.81 -3.13
N LYS A 274 20.06 4.72 -3.84
CA LYS A 274 20.98 4.04 -4.78
C LYS A 274 21.07 4.72 -6.15
N ARG A 275 19.98 5.31 -6.66
CA ARG A 275 19.88 5.79 -8.04
C ARG A 275 20.21 7.28 -8.22
N VAL A 276 20.02 8.09 -7.18
CA VAL A 276 20.37 9.52 -7.21
C VAL A 276 21.88 9.68 -7.11
N THR A 277 22.49 10.34 -8.10
CA THR A 277 23.93 10.56 -8.15
C THR A 277 24.34 11.79 -7.34
N ASP A 278 25.63 11.94 -7.04
CA ASP A 278 26.13 13.12 -6.31
C ASP A 278 25.94 14.42 -7.11
N LYS A 279 25.93 14.34 -8.44
CA LYS A 279 25.60 15.48 -9.30
C LYS A 279 24.13 15.92 -9.12
N ASP A 280 23.24 14.95 -8.94
CA ASP A 280 21.81 15.24 -8.75
C ASP A 280 21.57 15.91 -7.40
N LEU A 281 22.31 15.53 -6.34
CA LEU A 281 22.18 16.14 -5.01
C LEU A 281 22.34 17.67 -5.02
N ALA A 282 23.19 18.19 -5.88
CA ALA A 282 23.44 19.62 -5.99
C ALA A 282 22.21 20.44 -6.46
N THR A 283 21.19 19.77 -7.03
CA THR A 283 19.97 20.40 -7.56
C THR A 283 18.75 20.15 -6.69
N LEU A 284 18.87 19.36 -5.63
CA LEU A 284 17.77 18.99 -4.74
C LEU A 284 17.76 19.86 -3.48
N ASP A 285 16.56 20.29 -3.09
CA ASP A 285 16.27 20.92 -1.80
C ASP A 285 15.10 20.21 -1.13
N LEU A 286 15.40 19.46 -0.08
CA LEU A 286 14.41 18.71 0.70
C LEU A 286 14.11 19.37 2.05
N SER A 287 14.55 20.60 2.27
CA SER A 287 14.37 21.33 3.52
C SER A 287 12.91 21.62 3.87
N SER A 288 12.02 21.59 2.88
CA SER A 288 10.57 21.75 3.09
C SER A 288 9.90 20.49 3.63
N LEU A 289 10.54 19.31 3.46
CA LEU A 289 9.92 18.03 3.77
C LEU A 289 9.90 17.78 5.28
N ARG A 290 8.74 17.89 5.89
CA ARG A 290 8.54 17.67 7.33
C ARG A 290 7.99 16.28 7.68
N ILE A 291 7.43 15.58 6.68
CA ILE A 291 6.94 14.21 6.79
C ILE A 291 7.42 13.38 5.61
N ALA A 292 8.27 12.41 5.89
CA ALA A 292 8.70 11.35 4.99
C ALA A 292 8.21 10.02 5.57
N GLY A 293 6.95 9.69 5.29
CA GLY A 293 6.29 8.52 5.87
C GLY A 293 6.74 7.22 5.23
N CYS A 294 6.88 6.16 6.04
CA CYS A 294 7.23 4.83 5.57
C CYS A 294 6.28 3.79 6.15
N GLY A 295 5.70 2.94 5.27
CA GLY A 295 4.77 1.89 5.67
C GLY A 295 4.42 0.94 4.55
N ALA A 296 3.35 0.17 4.75
CA ALA A 296 2.79 -0.80 3.83
C ALA A 296 3.64 -2.07 3.60
N GLU A 297 4.87 -2.13 4.08
CA GLU A 297 5.75 -3.31 4.09
C GLU A 297 6.65 -3.28 5.33
N PRO A 298 7.37 -4.37 5.68
CA PRO A 298 8.32 -4.35 6.79
C PRO A 298 9.36 -3.24 6.64
N ILE A 299 9.57 -2.46 7.70
CA ILE A 299 10.43 -1.29 7.69
C ILE A 299 11.81 -1.68 8.20
N ARG A 300 12.84 -1.51 7.36
CA ARG A 300 14.23 -1.74 7.73
C ARG A 300 14.87 -0.43 8.18
N ALA A 301 15.27 -0.35 9.44
CA ALA A 301 15.87 0.86 10.03
C ALA A 301 17.03 1.41 9.19
N ARG A 302 17.97 0.53 8.81
CA ARG A 302 19.15 0.88 8.02
C ARG A 302 18.78 1.61 6.71
N THR A 303 17.72 1.16 6.00
CA THR A 303 17.30 1.81 4.75
C THR A 303 16.92 3.28 4.94
N LEU A 304 16.16 3.58 5.99
CA LEU A 304 15.72 4.94 6.28
C LEU A 304 16.88 5.81 6.80
N LEU A 305 17.79 5.24 7.60
CA LEU A 305 18.97 5.94 8.09
C LEU A 305 19.95 6.26 6.94
N GLU A 306 20.20 5.33 6.02
CA GLU A 306 21.02 5.56 4.81
C GLU A 306 20.41 6.66 3.91
N PHE A 307 19.08 6.70 3.78
CA PHE A 307 18.38 7.77 3.08
C PHE A 307 18.60 9.12 3.80
N ALA A 308 18.36 9.18 5.09
CA ALA A 308 18.53 10.41 5.87
C ALA A 308 19.96 10.97 5.81
N ASP A 309 20.96 10.10 5.97
CA ASP A 309 22.38 10.49 5.86
C ASP A 309 22.69 11.06 4.48
N ARG A 310 22.35 10.32 3.41
CA ARG A 310 22.63 10.74 2.04
C ARG A 310 22.00 12.08 1.68
N PHE A 311 20.74 12.29 2.05
CA PHE A 311 19.99 13.49 1.68
C PHE A 311 20.05 14.62 2.71
N SER A 312 20.82 14.45 3.80
CA SER A 312 21.14 15.54 4.74
C SER A 312 21.78 16.74 4.03
N LYS A 313 22.61 16.47 3.02
CA LYS A 313 23.25 17.48 2.15
C LYS A 313 22.26 18.31 1.33
N CYS A 314 21.03 17.79 1.13
CA CYS A 314 19.93 18.47 0.46
C CYS A 314 18.95 19.11 1.45
N GLY A 315 19.33 19.27 2.72
CA GLY A 315 18.48 19.86 3.76
C GLY A 315 17.44 18.92 4.36
N PHE A 316 17.50 17.61 4.08
CA PHE A 316 16.57 16.65 4.71
C PHE A 316 16.82 16.53 6.21
N ASP A 317 15.75 16.73 7.01
CA ASP A 317 15.79 16.52 8.46
C ASP A 317 15.43 15.05 8.78
N PRO A 318 16.31 14.26 9.44
CA PRO A 318 15.99 12.89 9.85
C PRO A 318 14.73 12.75 10.72
N LYS A 319 14.32 13.81 11.43
CA LYS A 319 13.08 13.86 12.22
C LYS A 319 11.81 13.89 11.35
N ALA A 320 11.94 14.09 10.04
CA ALA A 320 10.85 13.96 9.09
C ALA A 320 10.46 12.48 8.83
N LEU A 321 11.34 11.53 9.13
CA LEU A 321 11.04 10.09 9.01
C LEU A 321 9.87 9.71 9.92
N LEU A 322 8.83 9.10 9.34
CA LEU A 322 7.61 8.75 10.05
C LEU A 322 7.18 7.32 9.70
N PRO A 323 7.78 6.32 10.37
CA PRO A 323 7.31 4.94 10.28
C PRO A 323 5.85 4.81 10.72
N SER A 324 5.09 3.96 10.04
CA SER A 324 3.66 3.80 10.28
C SER A 324 3.18 2.39 9.98
N TYR A 325 2.04 2.03 10.56
CA TYR A 325 1.36 0.78 10.30
C TYR A 325 -0.10 1.04 9.93
N GLY A 326 -0.61 0.26 8.99
CA GLY A 326 -1.99 0.33 8.57
C GLY A 326 -2.35 -0.70 7.49
N MET A 327 -3.64 -0.80 7.21
CA MET A 327 -4.20 -1.72 6.23
C MET A 327 -5.58 -1.24 5.77
N ALA A 328 -6.02 -1.72 4.61
CA ALA A 328 -7.30 -1.32 4.02
C ALA A 328 -8.50 -1.64 4.91
N GLU A 329 -8.45 -2.72 5.71
CA GLU A 329 -9.50 -3.14 6.65
C GLU A 329 -9.72 -2.13 7.79
N SER A 330 -8.74 -1.25 8.06
CA SER A 330 -8.87 -0.06 8.93
C SER A 330 -8.87 1.23 8.10
N CYS A 331 -9.48 1.21 6.95
CA CYS A 331 -9.46 2.26 5.93
C CYS A 331 -8.05 2.47 5.36
N LEU A 332 -7.08 2.97 6.14
CA LEU A 332 -5.68 3.13 5.76
C LEU A 332 -4.75 3.00 6.97
N ALA A 333 -4.76 4.00 7.85
CA ALA A 333 -3.78 4.16 8.90
C ALA A 333 -4.30 3.68 10.25
N ILE A 334 -3.45 2.99 11.02
CA ILE A 334 -3.74 2.50 12.38
C ILE A 334 -2.86 3.20 13.40
N THR A 335 -1.53 3.21 13.17
CA THR A 335 -0.57 3.86 14.07
C THR A 335 0.47 4.68 13.31
N PHE A 336 0.92 5.77 13.92
CA PHE A 336 2.02 6.59 13.42
C PHE A 336 3.07 6.80 14.51
N HIS A 337 4.33 6.83 14.08
CA HIS A 337 5.42 7.36 14.89
C HIS A 337 5.16 8.84 15.22
N GLN A 338 5.65 9.30 16.38
CA GLN A 338 5.50 10.70 16.78
C GLN A 338 6.28 11.62 15.84
N ARG A 339 5.57 12.49 15.12
CA ARG A 339 6.18 13.44 14.18
C ARG A 339 7.20 14.38 14.87
N GLY A 340 8.25 14.74 14.14
CA GLY A 340 9.28 15.67 14.60
C GLY A 340 10.19 15.11 15.69
N THR A 341 10.13 13.80 15.96
CA THR A 341 11.05 13.09 16.85
C THR A 341 11.92 12.12 16.06
N PRO A 342 13.11 11.77 16.56
CA PRO A 342 13.92 10.74 15.94
C PRO A 342 13.19 9.40 15.86
N MET A 343 13.40 8.67 14.77
CA MET A 343 12.89 7.30 14.59
C MET A 343 13.36 6.39 15.74
N ILE A 344 12.44 5.66 16.35
CA ILE A 344 12.75 4.71 17.42
C ILE A 344 13.01 3.34 16.82
N VAL A 345 14.17 2.76 17.19
CA VAL A 345 14.55 1.39 16.81
C VAL A 345 14.77 0.60 18.09
N ASP A 346 14.00 -0.48 18.24
CA ASP A 346 14.17 -1.43 19.35
C ASP A 346 15.14 -2.52 18.91
N ARG A 347 16.20 -2.74 19.69
CA ARG A 347 17.21 -3.77 19.45
C ARG A 347 16.95 -4.91 20.40
N VAL A 348 16.64 -6.09 19.88
CA VAL A 348 16.21 -7.26 20.67
C VAL A 348 17.08 -8.47 20.43
N ASP A 349 17.16 -9.33 21.44
CA ASP A 349 17.88 -10.61 21.40
C ASP A 349 17.21 -11.55 20.38
N PRO A 350 17.95 -12.01 19.35
CA PRO A 350 17.39 -12.89 18.31
C PRO A 350 16.90 -14.23 18.83
N ALA A 351 17.53 -14.80 19.88
CA ALA A 351 17.14 -16.07 20.45
C ALA A 351 15.82 -15.94 21.20
N LYS A 352 15.67 -14.88 22.01
CA LYS A 352 14.42 -14.60 22.74
C LYS A 352 13.28 -14.20 21.81
N MET A 353 13.60 -13.50 20.74
CA MET A 353 12.60 -13.17 19.72
C MET A 353 12.02 -14.41 19.03
N ARG A 354 12.82 -15.46 18.81
CA ARG A 354 12.33 -16.76 18.33
C ARG A 354 11.41 -17.48 19.32
N GLU A 355 11.56 -17.20 20.63
CA GLU A 355 10.67 -17.68 21.69
C GLU A 355 9.41 -16.80 21.84
N GLY A 356 9.25 -15.74 21.01
CA GLY A 356 8.11 -14.81 21.06
C GLY A 356 8.26 -13.70 22.10
N VAL A 357 9.47 -13.41 22.58
CA VAL A 357 9.70 -12.33 23.58
C VAL A 357 10.77 -11.36 23.08
N ALA A 358 10.44 -10.09 23.01
CA ALA A 358 11.32 -9.01 22.54
C ALA A 358 12.20 -8.49 23.70
N VAL A 359 13.22 -9.25 24.09
CA VAL A 359 14.17 -8.87 25.15
C VAL A 359 15.18 -7.86 24.59
N PRO A 360 15.34 -6.65 25.19
CA PRO A 360 16.34 -5.68 24.76
C PRO A 360 17.75 -6.25 24.74
N SER A 361 18.54 -5.92 23.72
CA SER A 361 19.91 -6.39 23.57
C SER A 361 20.82 -5.30 23.00
N THR A 362 22.05 -5.23 23.52
CA THR A 362 23.12 -4.38 23.01
C THR A 362 24.12 -5.16 22.14
N ASP A 363 23.88 -6.45 21.96
CA ASP A 363 24.75 -7.30 21.14
C ASP A 363 24.77 -6.79 19.69
N PRO A 364 25.92 -6.82 18.99
CA PRO A 364 26.02 -6.45 17.58
C PRO A 364 25.07 -7.25 16.66
N SER A 365 24.72 -8.49 17.03
CA SER A 365 23.79 -9.37 16.30
C SER A 365 22.32 -9.13 16.62
N ALA A 366 21.97 -8.17 17.50
CA ALA A 366 20.59 -7.86 17.85
C ALA A 366 19.73 -7.52 16.63
N LEU A 367 18.50 -8.02 16.60
CA LEU A 367 17.51 -7.66 15.59
C LEU A 367 17.04 -6.22 15.81
N GLU A 368 16.88 -5.47 14.72
CA GLU A 368 16.41 -4.09 14.74
C GLU A 368 14.95 -4.02 14.27
N LEU A 369 14.03 -3.68 15.17
CA LEU A 369 12.63 -3.45 14.86
C LEU A 369 12.29 -1.97 14.97
N VAL A 370 11.64 -1.45 13.93
CA VAL A 370 11.27 -0.03 13.86
C VAL A 370 9.91 0.17 14.52
N SER A 371 9.82 1.15 15.42
CA SER A 371 8.55 1.55 16.00
C SER A 371 7.61 2.10 14.95
N CYS A 372 6.40 1.53 14.86
CA CYS A 372 5.30 2.07 14.07
C CYS A 372 4.44 3.08 14.86
N GLY A 373 4.87 3.44 16.08
CA GLY A 373 4.24 4.44 16.93
C GLY A 373 3.00 3.97 17.66
N VAL A 374 2.05 4.88 17.82
CA VAL A 374 0.86 4.71 18.67
C VAL A 374 -0.44 4.87 17.86
N PRO A 375 -1.56 4.29 18.30
CA PRO A 375 -2.84 4.50 17.66
C PRO A 375 -3.31 5.96 17.79
N PHE A 376 -4.16 6.40 16.85
CA PHE A 376 -4.76 7.73 16.89
C PHE A 376 -5.75 7.88 18.04
N PRO A 377 -6.00 9.12 18.49
CA PRO A 377 -7.06 9.39 19.47
C PRO A 377 -8.41 8.79 19.03
N GLY A 378 -9.08 8.08 19.94
CA GLY A 378 -10.35 7.38 19.65
C GLY A 378 -10.19 6.02 18.94
N HIS A 379 -8.97 5.57 18.74
CA HIS A 379 -8.66 4.22 18.27
C HIS A 379 -7.94 3.44 19.37
N GLU A 380 -8.14 2.14 19.36
CA GLU A 380 -7.54 1.21 20.32
C GLU A 380 -6.70 0.16 19.60
N LEU A 381 -5.64 -0.27 20.26
CA LEU A 381 -4.74 -1.33 19.80
C LEU A 381 -4.57 -2.35 20.92
N ALA A 382 -4.69 -3.63 20.57
CA ALA A 382 -4.38 -4.73 21.46
C ALA A 382 -3.39 -5.70 20.80
N VAL A 383 -2.63 -6.40 21.62
CA VAL A 383 -1.84 -7.56 21.20
C VAL A 383 -2.31 -8.73 22.03
N VAL A 384 -2.70 -9.84 21.38
CA VAL A 384 -3.32 -11.00 22.03
C VAL A 384 -2.59 -12.29 21.65
N ASP A 385 -2.69 -13.27 22.50
CA ASP A 385 -2.23 -14.64 22.24
C ASP A 385 -3.22 -15.42 21.33
N GLU A 386 -2.93 -16.68 21.10
CA GLU A 386 -3.78 -17.58 20.29
C GLU A 386 -5.17 -17.81 20.89
N SER A 387 -5.32 -17.66 22.20
CA SER A 387 -6.62 -17.77 22.90
C SER A 387 -7.45 -16.48 22.81
N GLY A 388 -6.85 -15.37 22.33
CA GLY A 388 -7.43 -14.04 22.30
C GLY A 388 -7.23 -13.26 23.62
N ALA A 389 -6.45 -13.77 24.56
CA ALA A 389 -6.12 -13.06 25.80
C ALA A 389 -5.03 -12.00 25.57
N PRO A 390 -5.18 -10.79 26.14
CA PRO A 390 -4.15 -9.75 26.04
C PRO A 390 -2.79 -10.24 26.60
N VAL A 391 -1.71 -9.98 25.87
CA VAL A 391 -0.35 -10.26 26.32
C VAL A 391 0.30 -9.04 26.96
N GLY A 392 1.33 -9.26 27.76
CA GLY A 392 2.13 -8.20 28.36
C GLY A 392 3.01 -7.45 27.37
N GLU A 393 3.66 -6.37 27.83
CA GLU A 393 4.67 -5.68 27.03
C GLU A 393 5.79 -6.64 26.63
N ARG A 394 6.33 -6.41 25.42
CA ARG A 394 7.43 -7.18 24.81
C ARG A 394 7.12 -8.67 24.52
N VAL A 395 5.87 -9.10 24.70
CA VAL A 395 5.43 -10.42 24.26
C VAL A 395 4.76 -10.30 22.89
N VAL A 396 5.24 -11.11 21.94
CA VAL A 396 4.70 -11.13 20.57
C VAL A 396 3.36 -11.84 20.54
N GLY A 397 2.40 -11.23 19.89
CA GLY A 397 1.06 -11.78 19.68
C GLY A 397 0.42 -11.20 18.43
N GLN A 398 -0.83 -11.56 18.22
CA GLN A 398 -1.63 -11.04 17.12
C GLN A 398 -2.06 -9.60 17.38
N VAL A 399 -1.83 -8.72 16.40
CA VAL A 399 -2.19 -7.30 16.49
C VAL A 399 -3.65 -7.11 16.11
N LEU A 400 -4.40 -6.48 17.01
CA LEU A 400 -5.80 -6.11 16.84
C LEU A 400 -5.97 -4.60 16.88
N SER A 401 -6.91 -4.08 16.10
CA SER A 401 -7.29 -2.67 16.16
C SER A 401 -8.80 -2.49 16.25
N ARG A 402 -9.25 -1.40 16.91
CA ARG A 402 -10.65 -1.01 17.06
C ARG A 402 -10.77 0.51 16.97
N GLY A 403 -11.84 0.99 16.37
CA GLY A 403 -12.13 2.43 16.30
C GLY A 403 -12.96 2.79 15.08
N PRO A 404 -13.27 4.08 14.90
CA PRO A 404 -14.16 4.54 13.83
C PRO A 404 -13.62 4.34 12.42
N SER A 405 -12.32 4.09 12.27
CA SER A 405 -11.68 3.78 10.98
C SER A 405 -11.86 2.34 10.54
N VAL A 406 -12.14 1.42 11.46
CA VAL A 406 -12.33 -0.01 11.16
C VAL A 406 -13.60 -0.18 10.35
N ASN A 407 -13.48 -0.89 9.22
CA ASN A 407 -14.57 -1.13 8.28
C ASN A 407 -15.52 -2.23 8.78
N ASP A 408 -16.68 -2.38 8.09
CA ASP A 408 -17.70 -3.36 8.48
C ASP A 408 -17.38 -4.79 7.99
N GLY A 409 -16.36 -4.97 7.14
CA GLY A 409 -15.95 -6.26 6.61
C GLY A 409 -15.72 -6.26 5.09
N TYR A 410 -15.86 -7.45 4.51
CA TYR A 410 -15.66 -7.68 3.08
C TYR A 410 -17.00 -7.81 2.35
N PHE A 411 -17.11 -7.14 1.22
CA PHE A 411 -18.30 -7.09 0.39
C PHE A 411 -18.73 -8.51 -0.04
N GLU A 412 -19.96 -8.88 0.30
CA GLU A 412 -20.58 -10.19 0.05
C GLU A 412 -19.71 -11.41 0.43
N ASN A 413 -18.87 -11.24 1.44
CA ASN A 413 -18.03 -12.31 1.95
C ASN A 413 -18.17 -12.43 3.48
N PRO A 414 -19.29 -12.94 3.98
CA PRO A 414 -19.57 -13.03 5.42
C PRO A 414 -18.61 -13.96 6.16
N GLU A 415 -18.11 -15.01 5.51
CA GLU A 415 -17.15 -15.95 6.10
C GLU A 415 -15.81 -15.24 6.40
N ALA A 416 -15.24 -14.58 5.41
CA ALA A 416 -14.01 -13.83 5.60
C ALA A 416 -14.19 -12.64 6.57
N THR A 417 -15.39 -12.04 6.58
CA THR A 417 -15.74 -10.98 7.52
C THR A 417 -15.74 -11.52 8.95
N ALA A 418 -16.41 -12.64 9.21
CA ALA A 418 -16.43 -13.27 10.53
C ALA A 418 -15.05 -13.78 11.01
N GLU A 419 -14.15 -14.14 10.07
CA GLU A 419 -12.77 -14.51 10.40
C GLU A 419 -11.96 -13.30 10.90
N SER A 420 -12.13 -12.13 10.26
CA SER A 420 -11.28 -10.96 10.49
C SER A 420 -11.88 -9.92 11.43
N PHE A 421 -13.20 -9.85 11.58
CA PHE A 421 -13.89 -8.85 12.40
C PHE A 421 -14.72 -9.55 13.48
N LYS A 422 -14.29 -9.44 14.74
CA LYS A 422 -14.93 -10.12 15.89
C LYS A 422 -15.06 -9.14 17.06
N ASP A 423 -16.23 -9.06 17.65
CA ASP A 423 -16.51 -8.28 18.86
C ASP A 423 -16.04 -6.80 18.75
N GLY A 424 -16.17 -6.22 17.56
CA GLY A 424 -15.74 -4.84 17.26
C GLY A 424 -14.24 -4.68 17.06
N TRP A 425 -13.45 -5.75 17.09
CA TRP A 425 -12.04 -5.76 16.79
C TRP A 425 -11.73 -6.28 15.38
N LEU A 426 -10.80 -5.63 14.72
CA LEU A 426 -10.16 -6.12 13.52
C LEU A 426 -8.93 -6.97 13.92
N TYR A 427 -8.96 -8.23 13.55
CA TYR A 427 -7.84 -9.16 13.63
C TYR A 427 -6.99 -9.01 12.37
N SER A 428 -5.88 -8.29 12.48
CA SER A 428 -5.07 -7.90 11.31
C SER A 428 -4.37 -9.08 10.61
N GLY A 429 -4.13 -10.17 11.34
CA GLY A 429 -3.30 -11.28 10.90
C GLY A 429 -1.79 -10.97 10.94
N ASP A 430 -1.41 -9.79 11.43
CA ASP A 430 -0.03 -9.41 11.65
C ASP A 430 0.37 -9.72 13.11
N LEU A 431 1.63 -10.12 13.29
CA LEU A 431 2.27 -10.33 14.59
C LEU A 431 3.07 -9.10 14.98
N GLY A 432 3.02 -8.77 16.26
CA GLY A 432 3.77 -7.65 16.81
C GLY A 432 3.80 -7.68 18.33
N TYR A 433 4.46 -6.71 18.92
CA TYR A 433 4.48 -6.49 20.36
C TYR A 433 4.39 -5.00 20.67
N ARG A 434 4.11 -4.70 21.94
CA ARG A 434 4.15 -3.33 22.45
C ARG A 434 5.33 -3.16 23.40
N ALA A 435 6.01 -2.02 23.30
CA ALA A 435 7.01 -1.60 24.26
C ALA A 435 6.97 -0.08 24.40
N ASP A 436 6.96 0.43 25.63
CA ASP A 436 6.90 1.86 25.95
C ASP A 436 5.76 2.58 25.22
N GLY A 437 4.59 1.91 25.12
CA GLY A 437 3.40 2.41 24.42
C GLY A 437 3.42 2.28 22.90
N ASN A 438 4.57 2.00 22.28
CA ASN A 438 4.73 1.88 20.83
C ASN A 438 4.45 0.48 20.32
N LEU A 439 3.96 0.39 19.07
CA LEU A 439 3.77 -0.85 18.34
C LEU A 439 5.01 -1.18 17.49
N TYR A 440 5.41 -2.45 17.51
CA TYR A 440 6.46 -3.00 16.66
C TYR A 440 5.88 -4.20 15.90
N ILE A 441 5.92 -4.16 14.56
CA ILE A 441 5.42 -5.23 13.71
C ILE A 441 6.56 -6.21 13.40
N CYS A 442 6.33 -7.49 13.70
CA CYS A 442 7.29 -8.57 13.51
C CYS A 442 7.10 -9.31 12.19
N GLY A 443 5.87 -9.36 11.66
CA GLY A 443 5.55 -10.08 10.42
C GLY A 443 4.11 -10.53 10.36
N ARG A 444 3.79 -11.43 9.42
CA ARG A 444 2.46 -12.03 9.30
C ARG A 444 2.41 -13.41 9.94
N ALA A 445 1.35 -13.67 10.71
CA ALA A 445 1.15 -14.98 11.35
C ALA A 445 1.18 -16.14 10.33
N LYS A 446 0.52 -15.94 9.19
CA LYS A 446 0.43 -16.95 8.13
C LYS A 446 1.71 -17.14 7.30
N ASP A 447 2.69 -16.25 7.41
CA ASP A 447 3.99 -16.32 6.71
C ASP A 447 5.12 -16.78 7.64
N LEU A 448 4.85 -16.93 8.94
CA LEU A 448 5.82 -17.34 9.94
C LEU A 448 6.38 -18.73 9.58
N ILE A 449 7.70 -18.87 9.68
CA ILE A 449 8.42 -20.13 9.45
C ILE A 449 8.71 -20.73 10.82
N ILE A 450 8.19 -21.93 11.09
CA ILE A 450 8.37 -22.60 12.39
C ILE A 450 9.25 -23.83 12.20
N VAL A 451 10.52 -23.72 12.58
CA VAL A 451 11.48 -24.82 12.49
C VAL A 451 11.93 -25.21 13.90
N ASN A 452 11.80 -26.47 14.25
CA ASN A 452 12.16 -27.02 15.58
C ASN A 452 11.48 -26.26 16.73
N GLY A 453 10.25 -25.79 16.54
CA GLY A 453 9.49 -25.01 17.55
C GLY A 453 9.94 -23.58 17.74
N ALA A 454 10.87 -23.07 16.93
CA ALA A 454 11.32 -21.69 16.95
C ALA A 454 10.71 -20.87 15.80
N ASN A 455 10.31 -19.65 16.11
CA ASN A 455 9.72 -18.71 15.15
C ASN A 455 10.80 -17.97 14.36
N HIS A 456 10.70 -18.02 13.03
CA HIS A 456 11.57 -17.26 12.13
C HIS A 456 10.72 -16.40 11.21
N TYR A 457 11.03 -15.11 11.19
CA TYR A 457 10.30 -14.13 10.37
C TYR A 457 10.94 -14.06 8.99
N PRO A 458 10.20 -14.34 7.90
CA PRO A 458 10.76 -14.41 6.54
C PRO A 458 11.55 -13.19 6.13
N GLN A 459 11.08 -11.98 6.48
CA GLN A 459 11.75 -10.74 6.09
C GLN A 459 13.16 -10.60 6.66
N ASP A 460 13.44 -11.15 7.84
CA ASP A 460 14.78 -11.09 8.45
C ASP A 460 15.77 -11.90 7.62
N ILE A 461 15.35 -13.10 7.17
CA ILE A 461 16.12 -13.95 6.27
C ILE A 461 16.29 -13.25 4.91
N GLU A 462 15.21 -12.70 4.36
CA GLU A 462 15.20 -12.01 3.06
C GLU A 462 16.13 -10.79 3.04
N TRP A 463 16.21 -10.04 4.15
CA TRP A 463 17.08 -8.87 4.26
C TRP A 463 18.56 -9.29 4.32
N VAL A 464 18.88 -10.30 5.11
CA VAL A 464 20.26 -10.80 5.25
C VAL A 464 20.75 -11.38 3.92
N VAL A 465 19.93 -12.19 3.26
CA VAL A 465 20.25 -12.77 1.95
C VAL A 465 20.33 -11.68 0.87
N GLY A 466 19.45 -10.68 0.93
CA GLY A 466 19.43 -9.56 -0.02
C GLY A 466 20.67 -8.65 0.05
N ASP A 467 21.46 -8.73 1.11
CA ASP A 467 22.74 -7.97 1.24
C ASP A 467 23.94 -8.70 0.61
N ILE A 468 23.78 -9.96 0.17
CA ILE A 468 24.83 -10.72 -0.52
C ILE A 468 25.11 -10.08 -1.92
N GLU A 469 26.39 -9.89 -2.23
CA GLU A 469 26.79 -9.39 -3.55
C GLU A 469 26.40 -10.40 -4.66
N GLY A 470 25.70 -9.89 -5.68
CA GLY A 470 25.15 -10.71 -6.77
C GLY A 470 23.68 -11.08 -6.58
N VAL A 471 23.13 -10.92 -5.38
CA VAL A 471 21.69 -11.02 -5.12
C VAL A 471 21.02 -9.67 -5.38
N ARG A 472 19.89 -9.72 -6.06
CA ARG A 472 19.07 -8.52 -6.31
C ARG A 472 18.28 -8.16 -5.06
N ARG A 473 18.72 -7.15 -4.33
CA ARG A 473 18.04 -6.63 -3.11
C ARG A 473 16.55 -6.41 -3.34
N GLY A 474 15.72 -6.81 -2.35
CA GLY A 474 14.26 -6.70 -2.41
C GLY A 474 13.60 -7.70 -3.38
N ASN A 475 14.39 -8.67 -3.88
CA ASN A 475 13.93 -9.77 -4.72
C ASN A 475 14.43 -11.10 -4.14
N VAL A 476 14.17 -11.30 -2.87
CA VAL A 476 14.37 -12.55 -2.13
C VAL A 476 13.05 -12.91 -1.46
N VAL A 477 12.72 -14.16 -1.45
CA VAL A 477 11.54 -14.71 -0.78
C VAL A 477 11.96 -15.93 0.03
N ALA A 478 11.63 -15.93 1.32
CA ALA A 478 11.80 -17.07 2.20
C ALA A 478 10.43 -17.63 2.61
N PHE A 479 10.28 -18.94 2.56
CA PHE A 479 9.04 -19.62 2.97
C PHE A 479 9.35 -21.04 3.45
N SER A 480 8.41 -21.61 4.21
CA SER A 480 8.51 -23.01 4.63
C SER A 480 7.63 -23.91 3.77
N VAL A 481 8.05 -25.16 3.67
CA VAL A 481 7.27 -26.26 3.08
C VAL A 481 7.24 -27.44 4.05
N MET A 482 6.13 -28.18 4.06
CA MET A 482 6.01 -29.39 4.87
C MET A 482 6.66 -30.57 4.14
N ARG A 483 7.66 -31.20 4.77
CA ARG A 483 8.27 -32.44 4.30
C ARG A 483 8.45 -33.37 5.50
N ASP A 484 8.01 -34.60 5.34
CA ASP A 484 8.14 -35.66 6.39
C ASP A 484 7.62 -35.21 7.77
N GLY A 485 6.54 -34.42 7.78
CA GLY A 485 5.91 -33.94 9.01
C GLY A 485 6.62 -32.75 9.68
N THR A 486 7.64 -32.17 9.05
CA THR A 486 8.38 -30.99 9.56
C THR A 486 8.37 -29.85 8.56
N GLU A 487 8.37 -28.60 9.07
CA GLU A 487 8.60 -27.44 8.25
C GLU A 487 10.08 -27.32 7.86
N GLN A 488 10.33 -27.09 6.57
CA GLN A 488 11.67 -26.91 6.03
C GLN A 488 11.74 -25.60 5.24
N LEU A 489 12.85 -24.88 5.41
CA LEU A 489 13.08 -23.58 4.79
C LEU A 489 13.45 -23.72 3.32
N VAL A 490 12.78 -22.95 2.47
CA VAL A 490 13.14 -22.70 1.07
C VAL A 490 13.41 -21.21 0.88
N ILE A 491 14.46 -20.87 0.15
CA ILE A 491 14.83 -19.50 -0.19
C ILE A 491 14.90 -19.38 -1.70
N ALA A 492 14.19 -18.40 -2.27
CA ALA A 492 14.29 -18.04 -3.68
C ALA A 492 14.81 -16.61 -3.81
N ALA A 493 15.85 -16.40 -4.61
CA ALA A 493 16.51 -15.11 -4.78
C ALA A 493 16.79 -14.83 -6.26
N GLU A 494 16.47 -13.60 -6.74
CA GLU A 494 16.88 -13.19 -8.07
C GLU A 494 18.38 -12.85 -8.09
N GLY A 495 19.11 -13.45 -9.06
CA GLY A 495 20.54 -13.28 -9.23
C GLY A 495 21.01 -13.64 -10.65
N ASN A 496 22.30 -13.53 -10.90
CA ASN A 496 22.88 -13.87 -12.21
C ASN A 496 23.16 -15.37 -12.34
N SER A 497 22.91 -15.93 -13.50
CA SER A 497 23.10 -17.37 -13.82
C SER A 497 24.56 -17.82 -13.62
N GLY A 498 25.55 -17.02 -14.01
CA GLY A 498 26.97 -17.36 -13.88
C GLY A 498 27.49 -17.49 -12.45
N ASP A 499 26.72 -16.98 -11.48
CA ASP A 499 27.04 -16.99 -10.04
C ASP A 499 26.20 -17.99 -9.24
N SER A 500 25.30 -18.76 -9.89
CA SER A 500 24.25 -19.54 -9.23
C SER A 500 24.83 -20.48 -8.14
N ALA A 501 25.79 -21.31 -8.46
CA ALA A 501 26.37 -22.26 -7.50
C ALA A 501 27.04 -21.55 -6.30
N ARG A 502 27.79 -20.48 -6.56
CA ARG A 502 28.40 -19.66 -5.50
C ARG A 502 27.36 -19.01 -4.60
N LEU A 503 26.32 -18.43 -5.19
CA LEU A 503 25.24 -17.78 -4.43
C LEU A 503 24.45 -18.78 -3.58
N LYS A 504 24.13 -19.96 -4.11
CA LYS A 504 23.46 -21.04 -3.35
C LYS A 504 24.25 -21.39 -2.10
N GLN A 505 25.57 -21.58 -2.24
CA GLN A 505 26.45 -21.92 -1.12
C GLN A 505 26.56 -20.76 -0.11
N GLN A 506 26.77 -19.54 -0.55
CA GLN A 506 26.88 -18.35 0.32
C GLN A 506 25.59 -18.09 1.09
N ILE A 507 24.42 -18.21 0.43
CA ILE A 507 23.12 -18.05 1.07
C ILE A 507 22.92 -19.11 2.15
N ALA A 508 23.17 -20.40 1.84
CA ALA A 508 23.00 -21.47 2.80
C ALA A 508 23.93 -21.30 4.02
N GLN A 509 25.19 -20.94 3.79
CA GLN A 509 26.15 -20.69 4.87
C GLN A 509 25.72 -19.50 5.74
N LEU A 510 25.40 -18.36 5.14
CA LEU A 510 25.01 -17.15 5.87
C LEU A 510 23.76 -17.36 6.71
N VAL A 511 22.76 -18.07 6.17
CA VAL A 511 21.51 -18.39 6.87
C VAL A 511 21.77 -19.35 8.03
N GLN A 512 22.66 -20.33 7.85
CA GLN A 512 23.08 -21.22 8.93
C GLN A 512 23.80 -20.46 10.05
N GLU A 513 24.73 -19.57 9.69
CA GLU A 513 25.50 -18.78 10.67
C GLU A 513 24.63 -17.78 11.42
N THR A 514 23.65 -17.14 10.73
CA THR A 514 22.85 -16.08 11.32
C THR A 514 21.63 -16.60 12.09
N PHE A 515 20.95 -17.60 11.54
CA PHE A 515 19.64 -18.07 12.06
C PHE A 515 19.70 -19.49 12.63
N GLY A 516 20.81 -20.22 12.44
CA GLY A 516 20.92 -21.66 12.82
C GLY A 516 20.06 -22.57 11.92
N LEU A 517 19.62 -22.07 10.75
CA LEU A 517 18.78 -22.80 9.81
C LEU A 517 19.57 -23.31 8.62
N THR A 518 19.36 -24.58 8.25
CA THR A 518 19.85 -25.11 6.98
C THR A 518 18.71 -25.10 5.98
N PRO A 519 18.76 -24.26 4.92
CA PRO A 519 17.75 -24.29 3.88
C PRO A 519 17.71 -25.67 3.21
N MET A 520 16.50 -26.23 3.05
CA MET A 520 16.29 -27.44 2.25
C MET A 520 16.65 -27.19 0.78
N HIS A 521 16.31 -26.00 0.29
CA HIS A 521 16.58 -25.60 -1.07
C HIS A 521 16.87 -24.10 -1.16
N VAL A 522 17.80 -23.73 -2.02
CA VAL A 522 18.10 -22.35 -2.41
C VAL A 522 17.96 -22.24 -3.93
N ALA A 523 16.94 -21.51 -4.39
CA ALA A 523 16.66 -21.24 -5.79
C ALA A 523 17.28 -19.91 -6.19
N ILE A 524 18.17 -19.89 -7.20
CA ILE A 524 18.61 -18.64 -7.84
C ILE A 524 17.79 -18.45 -9.11
N CYS A 525 16.99 -17.41 -9.13
CA CYS A 525 16.00 -17.16 -10.17
C CYS A 525 16.45 -16.04 -11.15
N PRO A 526 15.99 -16.08 -12.40
CA PRO A 526 16.15 -14.97 -13.33
C PRO A 526 15.48 -13.69 -12.82
N VAL A 527 15.95 -12.55 -13.30
CA VAL A 527 15.35 -11.25 -12.97
C VAL A 527 13.90 -11.20 -13.43
N GLY A 528 12.98 -10.96 -12.49
CA GLY A 528 11.53 -10.90 -12.74
C GLY A 528 10.78 -12.22 -12.60
N ALA A 529 11.45 -13.30 -12.20
CA ALA A 529 10.82 -14.60 -11.95
C ALA A 529 10.01 -14.64 -10.65
N LEU A 530 10.41 -13.87 -9.64
CA LEU A 530 9.68 -13.84 -8.37
C LEU A 530 8.39 -13.02 -8.49
N PRO A 531 7.22 -13.58 -8.16
CA PRO A 531 5.95 -12.89 -8.27
C PRO A 531 5.85 -11.74 -7.25
N LYS A 532 5.29 -10.63 -7.72
CA LYS A 532 5.02 -9.43 -6.91
C LYS A 532 3.56 -9.01 -7.02
N THR A 533 3.10 -8.32 -5.99
CA THR A 533 1.81 -7.63 -6.03
C THR A 533 1.86 -6.46 -7.02
N SER A 534 0.70 -5.92 -7.38
CA SER A 534 0.59 -4.69 -8.18
C SER A 534 1.29 -3.47 -7.55
N SER A 535 1.52 -3.49 -6.22
CA SER A 535 2.27 -2.47 -5.49
C SER A 535 3.77 -2.77 -5.34
N GLY A 536 4.27 -3.88 -5.94
CA GLY A 536 5.70 -4.25 -5.94
C GLY A 536 6.16 -5.12 -4.78
N LYS A 537 5.27 -5.54 -3.86
CA LYS A 537 5.60 -6.41 -2.72
C LYS A 537 5.78 -7.87 -3.17
N ALA A 538 6.73 -8.57 -2.58
CA ALA A 538 6.93 -10.00 -2.83
C ALA A 538 5.70 -10.83 -2.38
N GLN A 539 5.31 -11.81 -3.22
CA GLN A 539 4.19 -12.72 -2.96
C GLN A 539 4.71 -14.08 -2.49
N ARG A 540 5.03 -14.23 -1.20
CA ARG A 540 5.63 -15.46 -0.64
C ARG A 540 4.82 -16.71 -0.93
N ARG A 541 3.50 -16.67 -0.73
CA ARG A 541 2.62 -17.82 -0.98
C ARG A 541 2.57 -18.22 -2.44
N LYS A 542 2.52 -17.25 -3.34
CA LYS A 542 2.56 -17.54 -4.78
C LYS A 542 3.92 -18.11 -5.18
N SER A 543 5.02 -17.59 -4.63
CA SER A 543 6.37 -18.16 -4.84
C SER A 543 6.44 -19.60 -4.33
N LYS A 544 5.88 -19.88 -3.14
CA LYS A 544 5.76 -21.23 -2.59
C LYS A 544 4.98 -22.15 -3.53
N THR A 545 3.78 -21.74 -3.97
CA THR A 545 2.96 -22.54 -4.90
C THR A 545 3.67 -22.79 -6.22
N MET A 546 4.33 -21.77 -6.79
CA MET A 546 5.12 -21.93 -8.03
C MET A 546 6.28 -22.89 -7.84
N TRP A 547 6.96 -22.84 -6.68
CA TRP A 547 8.03 -23.76 -6.38
C TRP A 547 7.52 -25.20 -6.19
N GLU A 548 6.45 -25.41 -5.41
CA GLU A 548 5.82 -26.72 -5.17
C GLU A 548 5.30 -27.36 -6.47
N SER A 549 4.84 -26.55 -7.43
CA SER A 549 4.37 -27.01 -8.74
C SER A 549 5.47 -27.04 -9.82
N SER A 550 6.74 -26.82 -9.45
CA SER A 550 7.89 -26.75 -10.37
C SER A 550 7.73 -25.69 -11.50
N GLN A 551 6.99 -24.62 -11.20
CA GLN A 551 6.78 -23.49 -12.13
C GLN A 551 7.71 -22.31 -11.82
N LEU A 552 8.44 -22.34 -10.69
CA LEU A 552 9.42 -21.32 -10.38
C LEU A 552 10.66 -21.55 -11.25
N GLU A 553 10.98 -20.57 -12.09
CA GLU A 553 12.15 -20.64 -12.97
C GLU A 553 13.43 -20.46 -12.14
N GLU A 554 14.36 -21.41 -12.27
CA GLU A 554 15.65 -21.41 -11.58
C GLU A 554 16.79 -21.47 -12.58
N HIS A 555 17.91 -20.81 -12.25
CA HIS A 555 19.17 -21.03 -12.94
C HIS A 555 19.78 -22.37 -12.53
N PRO A 556 20.38 -23.09 -13.46
CA PRO A 556 21.01 -24.39 -13.21
C PRO A 556 22.14 -24.33 -12.17
#